data_095c256503a1278817b4584c5980056b
#
_entry.id   095c256503a1278817b4584c5980056b
#
_cell.length_a   1.000
_cell.length_b   1.000
_cell.length_c   1.000
_cell.angle_alpha   90.00
_cell.angle_beta   90.00
_cell.angle_gamma   90.00
#
_symmetry.space_group_name_H-M   'P 1'
#
loop_
_entity.id
_entity.type
_entity.pdbx_description
1 polymer ?
#
loop_
_entity_poly.entity_id
_entity_poly.type
_entity_poly.pdbx_seq_one_letter_code
_entity_poly.pdbx_strand_id
1 'polypeptide(L)'
;HVFADCGDAVAALDVPPHEPPEQTLANARALLAALATESTLVLTDVFGATPCNVAQRLVDGVNSRLVTGVNLPMLLRAVSYRAETLDSLVSRAVVGGTQGVMQVAIAAPQNQTRRPIHDQDPYDHQQ
;
A
#
# COMPACT_ATOMS: atom_id res chain seq x y z
N HIS A 1 -7.78 -11.90 9.45
CA HIS A 1 -8.82 -12.88 9.10
C HIS A 1 -8.95 -13.08 7.62
N VAL A 2 -8.81 -12.01 6.83
CA VAL A 2 -8.94 -12.10 5.38
C VAL A 2 -7.87 -13.01 4.77
N PHE A 3 -6.68 -13.02 5.37
CA PHE A 3 -5.56 -13.83 4.89
C PHE A 3 -4.91 -14.58 6.05
N ALA A 4 -5.69 -15.47 6.62
CA ALA A 4 -5.25 -16.20 7.82
C ALA A 4 -4.03 -17.10 7.55
N ASP A 5 -3.79 -17.47 6.29
CA ASP A 5 -2.72 -18.37 5.90
C ASP A 5 -1.46 -17.65 5.37
N CYS A 6 -1.37 -16.33 5.49
CA CYS A 6 -0.25 -15.59 4.91
C CYS A 6 0.90 -15.36 5.89
N GLY A 7 0.84 -15.90 7.10
CA GLY A 7 1.76 -15.57 8.18
C GLY A 7 3.24 -15.76 7.86
N ASP A 8 3.58 -16.77 7.06
CA ASP A 8 4.97 -17.06 6.72
C ASP A 8 5.51 -16.15 5.61
N ALA A 9 4.64 -15.46 4.88
CA ALA A 9 5.01 -14.64 3.74
C ALA A 9 5.01 -13.15 4.06
N VAL A 10 4.52 -12.76 5.23
CA VAL A 10 4.38 -11.35 5.62
C VAL A 10 5.05 -11.14 6.96
N ALA A 11 5.84 -10.09 7.06
CA ALA A 11 6.48 -9.71 8.31
C ALA A 11 6.35 -8.21 8.51
N ALA A 12 6.33 -7.78 9.75
CA ALA A 12 6.24 -6.38 10.12
C ALA A 12 7.42 -6.00 11.01
N LEU A 13 7.90 -4.79 10.83
CA LEU A 13 8.97 -4.23 11.65
C LEU A 13 8.49 -2.91 12.23
N ASP A 14 8.48 -2.83 13.56
CA ASP A 14 8.25 -1.57 14.25
C ASP A 14 9.53 -0.75 14.29
N VAL A 15 9.39 0.53 13.98
CA VAL A 15 10.50 1.47 14.03
C VAL A 15 10.25 2.45 15.16
N PRO A 16 10.87 2.27 16.34
CA PRO A 16 10.68 3.20 17.45
C PRO A 16 11.14 4.60 17.09
N PRO A 17 10.47 5.66 17.62
CA PRO A 17 10.74 7.03 17.21
C PRO A 17 12.17 7.49 17.36
N HIS A 18 12.88 6.96 18.33
CA HIS A 18 14.25 7.41 18.63
C HIS A 18 15.31 6.37 18.33
N GLU A 19 14.94 5.31 17.63
CA GLU A 19 15.91 4.28 17.28
C GLU A 19 16.88 4.83 16.23
N PRO A 20 18.20 4.62 16.42
CA PRO A 20 19.16 5.05 15.41
C PRO A 20 18.91 4.34 14.08
N PRO A 21 19.02 5.03 12.95
CA PRO A 21 18.80 4.42 11.64
C PRO A 21 19.63 3.16 11.38
N GLU A 22 20.85 3.12 11.89
CA GLU A 22 21.70 1.94 11.71
C GLU A 22 21.15 0.72 12.42
N GLN A 23 20.56 0.93 13.60
CA GLN A 23 19.91 -0.15 14.34
C GLN A 23 18.68 -0.64 13.61
N THR A 24 17.86 0.28 13.10
CA THR A 24 16.67 -0.07 12.31
C THR A 24 17.06 -0.85 11.07
N LEU A 25 18.12 -0.43 10.39
CA LEU A 25 18.59 -1.13 9.20
C LEU A 25 19.08 -2.55 9.53
N ALA A 26 19.81 -2.71 10.63
CA ALA A 26 20.27 -4.01 11.07
C ALA A 26 19.09 -4.93 11.40
N ASN A 27 18.09 -4.41 12.09
CA ASN A 27 16.89 -5.17 12.43
C ASN A 27 16.12 -5.58 11.17
N ALA A 28 16.02 -4.67 10.22
CA ALA A 28 15.33 -4.94 8.96
C ALA A 28 16.06 -6.00 8.14
N ARG A 29 17.38 -5.95 8.09
CA ARG A 29 18.18 -6.96 7.41
C ARG A 29 18.02 -8.35 8.03
N ALA A 30 17.97 -8.39 9.35
CA ALA A 30 17.77 -9.64 10.06
C ALA A 30 16.39 -10.23 9.75
N LEU A 31 15.36 -9.38 9.72
CA LEU A 31 14.01 -9.81 9.40
C LEU A 31 13.93 -10.32 7.95
N LEU A 32 14.56 -9.61 7.02
CA LEU A 32 14.57 -10.01 5.62
C LEU A 32 15.27 -11.35 5.44
N ALA A 33 16.38 -11.57 6.13
CA ALA A 33 17.09 -12.84 6.10
C ALA A 33 16.24 -13.97 6.68
N ALA A 34 15.48 -13.68 7.73
CA ALA A 34 14.61 -14.67 8.35
C ALA A 34 13.45 -15.10 7.43
N LEU A 35 12.98 -14.23 6.56
CA LEU A 35 11.96 -14.58 5.58
C LEU A 35 12.48 -15.58 4.54
N ALA A 36 13.78 -15.54 4.26
CA ALA A 36 14.45 -16.50 3.36
C ALA A 36 13.77 -16.61 2.00
N THR A 37 13.30 -15.49 1.45
CA THR A 37 12.64 -15.47 0.15
C THR A 37 13.59 -14.95 -0.92
N GLU A 38 13.35 -15.35 -2.18
CA GLU A 38 14.16 -14.89 -3.30
C GLU A 38 13.85 -13.45 -3.67
N SER A 39 12.63 -13.02 -3.45
CA SER A 39 12.22 -11.65 -3.76
C SER A 39 11.30 -11.14 -2.68
N THR A 40 11.37 -9.82 -2.44
CA THR A 40 10.63 -9.19 -1.35
C THR A 40 10.12 -7.83 -1.79
N LEU A 41 8.84 -7.59 -1.52
CA LEU A 41 8.27 -6.26 -1.62
C LEU A 41 8.23 -5.63 -0.23
N VAL A 42 8.88 -4.48 -0.10
CA VAL A 42 8.93 -3.72 1.15
C VAL A 42 7.94 -2.56 1.03
N LEU A 43 7.11 -2.40 2.03
CA LEU A 43 6.10 -1.34 2.05
C LEU A 43 6.34 -0.42 3.23
N THR A 44 6.28 0.89 2.99
CA THR A 44 6.36 1.91 4.02
C THR A 44 5.23 2.92 3.85
N ASP A 45 4.95 3.70 4.90
CA ASP A 45 3.81 4.62 4.86
C ASP A 45 4.13 5.94 4.18
N VAL A 46 5.20 6.63 4.54
CA VAL A 46 5.46 8.00 4.07
C VAL A 46 6.84 8.11 3.45
N PHE A 47 6.89 8.65 2.25
CA PHE A 47 8.16 8.98 1.61
C PHE A 47 8.86 10.10 2.38
N GLY A 48 10.16 9.96 2.58
CA GLY A 48 10.96 10.97 3.28
C GLY A 48 11.04 10.81 4.79
N ALA A 49 10.21 9.94 5.38
CA ALA A 49 10.33 9.63 6.81
C ALA A 49 11.43 8.59 7.04
N THR A 50 11.87 8.47 8.29
CA THR A 50 12.97 7.57 8.64
C THR A 50 12.75 6.14 8.18
N PRO A 51 11.58 5.51 8.38
CA PRO A 51 11.38 4.14 7.90
C PRO A 51 11.60 4.01 6.40
N CYS A 52 11.13 4.95 5.61
CA CYS A 52 11.34 4.92 4.17
C CYS A 52 12.81 5.12 3.82
N ASN A 53 13.50 6.03 4.51
CA ASN A 53 14.92 6.28 4.27
C ASN A 53 15.77 5.06 4.57
N VAL A 54 15.44 4.32 5.65
CA VAL A 54 16.11 3.07 5.97
C VAL A 54 15.79 2.01 4.92
N ALA A 55 14.52 1.92 4.51
CA ALA A 55 14.10 0.93 3.52
C ALA A 55 14.80 1.14 2.17
N GLN A 56 15.09 2.37 1.78
CA GLN A 56 15.86 2.65 0.57
C GLN A 56 17.26 2.05 0.61
N ARG A 57 17.85 1.97 1.79
CA ARG A 57 19.17 1.34 1.97
C ARG A 57 19.08 -0.17 2.06
N LEU A 58 17.92 -0.70 2.37
CA LEU A 58 17.68 -2.13 2.53
C LEU A 58 17.49 -2.83 1.19
N VAL A 59 16.75 -2.21 0.27
CA VAL A 59 16.38 -2.85 -0.99
C VAL A 59 17.48 -2.69 -2.03
N ASP A 60 17.58 -3.69 -2.92
CA ASP A 60 18.59 -3.67 -3.99
C ASP A 60 18.02 -3.22 -5.34
N GLY A 61 16.69 -3.07 -5.44
CA GLY A 61 16.02 -2.64 -6.66
C GLY A 61 15.80 -3.75 -7.68
N VAL A 62 16.28 -4.95 -7.41
CA VAL A 62 16.13 -6.09 -8.32
C VAL A 62 15.33 -7.19 -7.65
N ASN A 63 15.86 -7.76 -6.58
CA ASN A 63 15.19 -8.83 -5.83
C ASN A 63 14.42 -8.31 -4.64
N SER A 64 14.63 -7.05 -4.29
CA SER A 64 13.83 -6.36 -3.29
C SER A 64 13.46 -4.99 -3.80
N ARG A 65 12.20 -4.63 -3.66
CA ARG A 65 11.62 -3.39 -4.20
C ARG A 65 10.87 -2.69 -3.08
N LEU A 66 10.81 -1.37 -3.17
CA LEU A 66 10.18 -0.54 -2.15
C LEU A 66 9.02 0.24 -2.76
N VAL A 67 7.88 0.21 -2.08
CA VAL A 67 6.73 1.06 -2.40
C VAL A 67 6.34 1.81 -1.14
N THR A 68 6.16 3.11 -1.25
CA THR A 68 5.73 3.97 -0.15
C THR A 68 4.27 4.32 -0.28
N GLY A 69 3.69 4.87 0.78
CA GLY A 69 2.28 5.23 0.78
C GLY A 69 1.37 4.06 1.06
N VAL A 70 1.85 3.08 1.83
CA VAL A 70 1.08 1.87 2.09
C VAL A 70 -0.27 2.23 2.73
N ASN A 71 -1.31 1.60 2.22
CA ASN A 71 -2.64 1.65 2.80
C ASN A 71 -3.22 0.24 2.76
N LEU A 72 -4.35 0.06 3.40
CA LEU A 72 -4.95 -1.26 3.50
C LEU A 72 -5.27 -1.88 2.12
N PRO A 73 -5.85 -1.14 1.16
CA PRO A 73 -6.05 -1.69 -0.19
C PRO A 73 -4.76 -2.18 -0.85
N MET A 74 -3.65 -1.47 -0.66
CA MET A 74 -2.34 -1.90 -1.16
C MET A 74 -1.92 -3.22 -0.51
N LEU A 75 -2.04 -3.31 0.80
CA LEU A 75 -1.69 -4.53 1.54
C LEU A 75 -2.52 -5.72 1.09
N LEU A 76 -3.83 -5.55 0.98
CA LEU A 76 -4.70 -6.62 0.54
C LEU A 76 -4.31 -7.11 -0.86
N ARG A 77 -4.00 -6.17 -1.75
CA ARG A 77 -3.60 -6.50 -3.11
C ARG A 77 -2.26 -7.23 -3.13
N ALA A 78 -1.29 -6.73 -2.35
CA ALA A 78 0.04 -7.34 -2.29
C ALA A 78 -0.03 -8.77 -1.75
N VAL A 79 -0.79 -9.00 -0.71
CA VAL A 79 -0.92 -10.35 -0.13
C VAL A 79 -1.67 -11.28 -1.10
N SER A 80 -2.71 -10.79 -1.75
CA SER A 80 -3.48 -11.61 -2.70
C SER A 80 -2.63 -12.09 -3.88
N TYR A 81 -1.70 -11.28 -4.34
CA TYR A 81 -0.89 -11.59 -5.52
C TYR A 81 0.56 -11.93 -5.17
N ARG A 82 0.81 -12.34 -3.93
CA ARG A 82 2.18 -12.58 -3.45
C ARG A 82 2.92 -13.67 -4.20
N ALA A 83 2.22 -14.53 -4.90
CA ALA A 83 2.85 -15.60 -5.69
C ALA A 83 3.29 -15.15 -7.08
N GLU A 84 2.95 -13.94 -7.49
CA GLU A 84 3.34 -13.43 -8.80
C GLU A 84 4.79 -12.94 -8.79
N THR A 85 5.30 -12.61 -9.98
CA THR A 85 6.64 -12.03 -10.07
C THR A 85 6.70 -10.72 -9.30
N LEU A 86 7.91 -10.34 -8.90
CA LEU A 86 8.08 -9.11 -8.13
C LEU A 86 7.63 -7.87 -8.93
N ASP A 87 7.94 -7.81 -10.22
CA ASP A 87 7.48 -6.71 -11.06
C ASP A 87 5.96 -6.61 -11.11
N SER A 88 5.29 -7.74 -11.28
CA SER A 88 3.84 -7.79 -11.28
C SER A 88 3.28 -7.39 -9.92
N LEU A 89 3.89 -7.86 -8.86
CA LEU A 89 3.45 -7.56 -7.49
C LEU A 89 3.57 -6.07 -7.18
N VAL A 90 4.68 -5.43 -7.58
CA VAL A 90 4.86 -3.98 -7.41
C VAL A 90 3.75 -3.23 -8.14
N SER A 91 3.47 -3.60 -9.38
CA SER A 91 2.42 -2.97 -10.17
C SER A 91 1.05 -3.11 -9.52
N ARG A 92 0.74 -4.30 -9.03
CA ARG A 92 -0.53 -4.58 -8.35
C ARG A 92 -0.67 -3.77 -7.06
N ALA A 93 0.42 -3.65 -6.31
CA ALA A 93 0.42 -2.90 -5.06
C ALA A 93 0.16 -1.41 -5.32
N VAL A 94 0.87 -0.83 -6.28
CA VAL A 94 0.72 0.59 -6.62
C VAL A 94 -0.69 0.89 -7.12
N VAL A 95 -1.20 0.08 -8.04
CA VAL A 95 -2.55 0.26 -8.57
C VAL A 95 -3.58 0.07 -7.47
N GLY A 96 -3.43 -0.98 -6.65
CA GLY A 96 -4.38 -1.25 -5.57
C GLY A 96 -4.42 -0.13 -4.54
N GLY A 97 -3.25 0.39 -4.15
CA GLY A 97 -3.18 1.50 -3.22
C GLY A 97 -3.78 2.78 -3.78
N THR A 98 -3.50 3.07 -5.04
CA THR A 98 -4.02 4.27 -5.71
C THR A 98 -5.53 4.19 -5.87
N GLN A 99 -6.05 3.07 -6.31
CA GLN A 99 -7.49 2.87 -6.50
C GLN A 99 -8.24 2.81 -5.18
N GLY A 100 -7.55 2.54 -4.08
CA GLY A 100 -8.15 2.51 -2.75
C GLY A 100 -8.46 3.88 -2.18
N VAL A 101 -7.94 4.95 -2.79
CA VAL A 101 -8.20 6.32 -2.35
C VAL A 101 -9.34 6.87 -3.18
N MET A 102 -10.48 7.09 -2.54
CA MET A 102 -11.67 7.57 -3.25
C MET A 102 -12.56 8.35 -2.31
N GLN A 103 -13.31 9.28 -2.89
CA GLN A 103 -14.36 9.95 -2.16
C GLN A 103 -15.61 9.08 -2.19
N VAL A 104 -16.18 8.83 -1.02
CA VAL A 104 -17.43 8.08 -0.94
C VAL A 104 -18.59 9.04 -1.24
N ALA A 105 -19.43 8.65 -2.19
CA ALA A 105 -20.62 9.43 -2.50
C ALA A 105 -21.64 9.24 -1.38
N ILE A 106 -22.23 10.35 -0.94
CA ILE A 106 -23.27 10.34 0.07
C ILE A 106 -24.61 10.48 -0.63
N ALA A 107 -25.49 9.53 -0.41
CA ALA A 107 -26.81 9.59 -1.00
C ALA A 107 -27.58 10.78 -0.46
N ALA A 108 -28.24 11.53 -1.36
CA ALA A 108 -29.08 12.63 -0.95
C ALA A 108 -30.26 12.12 -0.13
N PRO A 109 -30.76 12.91 0.81
CA PRO A 109 -31.99 12.56 1.50
C PRO A 109 -33.13 12.36 0.52
N GLN A 110 -34.11 11.52 0.91
CA GLN A 110 -35.17 11.09 0.04
C GLN A 110 -35.93 12.26 -0.56
N ASN A 111 -36.18 13.29 0.22
CA ASN A 111 -36.95 14.43 -0.25
C ASN A 111 -36.17 15.29 -1.24
N GLN A 112 -34.91 15.10 -1.43
CA GLN A 112 -34.11 15.86 -2.37
C GLN A 112 -33.98 15.17 -3.70
N THR A 113 -34.25 13.92 -3.74
CA THR A 113 -34.02 13.19 -4.96
C THR A 113 -35.00 13.52 -6.02
N ARG A 114 -36.13 14.27 -5.62
CA ARG A 114 -37.05 14.61 -6.53
C ARG A 114 -36.84 15.81 -7.19
N ARG A 115 -35.87 16.33 -7.29
CA ARG A 115 -35.75 17.43 -7.94
C ARG A 115 -35.75 17.19 -9.32
N PRO A 116 -36.36 17.71 -10.01
CA PRO A 116 -36.56 17.41 -11.39
C PRO A 116 -35.31 17.58 -12.20
N ILE A 117 -35.21 17.46 -12.56
CA ILE A 117 -34.42 17.45 -13.24
C ILE A 117 -33.96 18.04 -14.09
N HIS A 118 -34.11 18.49 -14.29
CA HIS A 118 -34.05 18.91 -15.00
C HIS A 118 -33.29 18.99 -15.57
N ASP A 119 -33.08 18.93 -15.80
CA ASP A 119 -32.85 18.96 -16.41
C ASP A 119 -32.21 19.32 -16.91
N GLN A 120 -31.84 19.38 -17.11
CA GLN A 120 -31.51 19.62 -17.69
C GLN A 120 -30.66 20.17 -17.97
N ASP A 121 -30.18 20.49 -18.02
CA ASP A 121 -29.40 20.84 -18.29
C ASP A 121 -28.37 20.57 -18.78
N PRO A 122 -28.42 20.64 -19.26
CA PRO A 122 -27.55 20.16 -19.66
C PRO A 122 -26.34 20.60 -19.84
N TYR A 123 -26.29 21.04 -19.97
CA TYR A 123 -25.53 21.22 -19.97
C TYR A 123 -24.78 21.33 -19.10
N ASP A 124 -24.68 21.51 -18.81
CA ASP A 124 -24.18 21.36 -17.95
C ASP A 124 -23.44 20.75 -17.54
N HIS A 125 -23.30 20.52 -18.08
CA HIS A 125 -22.90 19.63 -17.84
C HIS A 125 -21.88 19.53 -17.52
N GLN A 126 -21.56 19.77 -17.57
CA GLN A 126 -21.04 19.50 -17.28
C GLN A 126 -20.57 19.35 -16.46
N GLN A 127 -20.29 19.48 -16.28
CA GLN A 127 -20.20 19.13 -15.60
C GLN A 127 -20.19 18.64 -15.13
#